data_b07b75b674d10959e5da30b1402af368
#
_entry.id   b07b75b674d10959e5da30b1402af368
#
_cell.length_a   1.000
_cell.length_b   1.000
_cell.length_c   1.000
_cell.angle_alpha   90.00
_cell.angle_beta   90.00
_cell.angle_gamma   90.00
#
_symmetry.space_group_name_H-M   'P 1'
#
loop_
_entity.id
_entity.type
_entity.pdbx_description
1 polymer ?
#
loop_
_entity_poly.entity_id
_entity_poly.type
_entity_poly.pdbx_seq_one_letter_code
_entity_poly.pdbx_strand_id
1 'polypeptide(L)'
;MQLDKFNIFPTEIISFQFSTEEIQPLINEISKNKKKIKQTSSFYNDVGGVGKYYTDYANPIKLHEYEKLMIMVGNYFINNNKTFNIENYWSAFYLENSIHETHNHVNFIKEKTHNYSTVLYLSNTGGTKFFSSNNTSLIDDITIQSQVGKIIFFPSNLLHSGINNEKGERIIISSNVGIYGGKP
;
A
#
# COMPACT_ATOMS: atom_id res chain seq x y z
N MET A 1 -0.98 10.90 -15.06
CA MET A 1 -0.22 10.17 -14.01
C MET A 1 1.22 10.70 -13.97
N GLN A 2 1.67 11.17 -12.81
CA GLN A 2 3.04 11.62 -12.57
C GLN A 2 3.83 10.49 -11.91
N LEU A 3 5.09 10.27 -12.36
CA LEU A 3 6.02 9.31 -11.78
C LEU A 3 7.08 10.05 -10.98
N ASP A 4 7.26 9.66 -9.72
CA ASP A 4 8.38 10.07 -8.89
C ASP A 4 9.18 8.86 -8.43
N LYS A 5 10.50 9.00 -8.35
CA LYS A 5 11.43 7.99 -7.86
C LYS A 5 12.36 8.60 -6.82
N PHE A 6 12.53 7.89 -5.72
CA PHE A 6 13.48 8.27 -4.67
C PHE A 6 14.07 7.02 -4.00
N ASN A 7 15.28 7.14 -3.49
CA ASN A 7 15.99 6.05 -2.84
C ASN A 7 15.93 6.20 -1.33
N ILE A 8 15.50 5.14 -0.66
CA ILE A 8 15.47 5.05 0.80
C ILE A 8 16.31 3.85 1.24
N PHE A 9 17.34 4.07 2.05
CA PHE A 9 18.22 3.02 2.63
C PHE A 9 19.01 2.16 1.63
N PRO A 10 19.64 2.59 0.71
CA PRO A 10 19.55 2.98 -0.69
C PRO A 10 18.50 2.20 -1.54
N THR A 11 17.35 1.94 -1.01
CA THR A 11 16.27 1.22 -1.68
C THR A 11 15.42 2.17 -2.52
N GLU A 12 15.18 1.83 -3.78
CA GLU A 12 14.28 2.59 -4.65
C GLU A 12 12.83 2.35 -4.25
N ILE A 13 12.10 3.45 -4.03
CA ILE A 13 10.64 3.46 -3.95
C ILE A 13 10.10 4.20 -5.17
N ILE A 14 9.17 3.56 -5.86
CA ILE A 14 8.50 4.13 -7.04
C ILE A 14 7.15 4.67 -6.59
N SER A 15 6.78 5.87 -7.02
CA SER A 15 5.45 6.38 -6.77
C SER A 15 4.79 6.93 -8.04
N PHE A 16 3.46 6.80 -8.08
CA PHE A 16 2.62 7.43 -9.08
C PHE A 16 1.58 8.28 -8.36
N GLN A 17 1.23 9.40 -8.97
CA GLN A 17 0.14 10.25 -8.53
C GLN A 17 -0.99 10.23 -9.56
N PHE A 18 -2.14 9.71 -9.16
CA PHE A 18 -3.36 9.82 -9.96
C PHE A 18 -3.96 11.21 -9.81
N SER A 19 -4.55 11.72 -10.88
CA SER A 19 -5.33 12.96 -10.83
C SER A 19 -6.63 12.76 -10.03
N THR A 20 -7.29 13.85 -9.69
CA THR A 20 -8.58 13.79 -8.99
C THR A 20 -9.62 13.03 -9.83
N GLU A 21 -9.63 13.24 -11.14
CA GLU A 21 -10.55 12.59 -12.07
C GLU A 21 -10.29 11.07 -12.15
N GLU A 22 -9.03 10.65 -12.11
CA GLU A 22 -8.64 9.24 -12.15
C GLU A 22 -9.01 8.51 -10.85
N ILE A 23 -8.83 9.15 -9.68
CA ILE A 23 -9.01 8.49 -8.37
C ILE A 23 -10.45 8.57 -7.84
N GLN A 24 -11.23 9.57 -8.25
CA GLN A 24 -12.57 9.80 -7.71
C GLN A 24 -13.54 8.62 -7.89
N PRO A 25 -13.55 7.88 -9.01
CA PRO A 25 -14.39 6.69 -9.15
C PRO A 25 -14.11 5.63 -8.07
N LEU A 26 -12.83 5.39 -7.74
CA LEU A 26 -12.45 4.45 -6.69
C LEU A 26 -12.86 4.94 -5.29
N ILE A 27 -12.70 6.24 -5.00
CA ILE A 27 -13.17 6.84 -3.74
C ILE A 27 -14.68 6.64 -3.60
N ASN A 28 -15.44 6.81 -4.67
CA ASN A 28 -16.88 6.60 -4.68
C ASN A 28 -17.23 5.10 -4.48
N GLU A 29 -16.47 4.19 -5.11
CA GLU A 29 -16.66 2.74 -4.95
C GLU A 29 -16.40 2.32 -3.50
N ILE A 30 -15.30 2.75 -2.88
CA ILE A 30 -14.98 2.51 -1.47
C ILE A 30 -16.07 3.08 -0.55
N SER A 31 -16.50 4.32 -0.80
CA SER A 31 -17.54 4.98 0.01
C SER A 31 -18.84 4.22 -0.01
N LYS A 32 -19.28 3.75 -1.18
CA LYS A 32 -20.51 2.94 -1.34
C LYS A 32 -20.40 1.59 -0.63
N ASN A 33 -19.21 0.97 -0.67
CA ASN A 33 -18.97 -0.36 -0.12
C ASN A 33 -18.43 -0.35 1.31
N LYS A 34 -18.11 0.81 1.89
CA LYS A 34 -17.43 0.94 3.18
C LYS A 34 -18.06 0.12 4.30
N LYS A 35 -19.40 0.18 4.43
CA LYS A 35 -20.12 -0.59 5.46
C LYS A 35 -19.95 -2.08 5.24
N LYS A 36 -20.11 -2.55 4.01
CA LYS A 36 -19.95 -3.96 3.66
C LYS A 36 -18.50 -4.41 3.89
N ILE A 37 -17.53 -3.62 3.43
CA ILE A 37 -16.10 -3.91 3.63
C ILE A 37 -15.81 -4.07 5.14
N LYS A 38 -16.24 -3.12 5.97
CA LYS A 38 -16.02 -3.21 7.43
C LYS A 38 -16.73 -4.39 8.09
N GLN A 39 -17.90 -4.80 7.59
CA GLN A 39 -18.62 -5.97 8.12
C GLN A 39 -17.94 -7.29 7.79
N THR A 40 -17.24 -7.37 6.65
CA THR A 40 -16.51 -8.57 6.21
C THR A 40 -15.04 -8.56 6.66
N SER A 41 -14.57 -7.42 7.14
CA SER A 41 -13.19 -7.23 7.59
C SER A 41 -12.97 -7.78 9.00
N SER A 42 -11.76 -8.27 9.25
CA SER A 42 -11.27 -8.48 10.60
C SER A 42 -10.97 -7.12 11.25
N PHE A 43 -11.35 -6.98 12.50
CA PHE A 43 -10.97 -5.84 13.32
C PHE A 43 -9.79 -6.20 14.20
N TYR A 44 -8.73 -5.44 14.09
CA TYR A 44 -7.53 -5.58 14.93
C TYR A 44 -7.55 -4.50 16.00
N ASN A 45 -7.48 -4.92 17.25
CA ASN A 45 -7.37 -4.05 18.42
C ASN A 45 -6.32 -4.67 19.34
N ASP A 46 -5.07 -4.27 19.12
CA ASP A 46 -3.97 -4.76 19.95
C ASP A 46 -4.11 -4.35 21.41
N VAL A 47 -3.82 -5.30 22.29
CA VAL A 47 -3.85 -5.15 23.76
C VAL A 47 -2.90 -4.03 24.24
N GLY A 48 -1.92 -3.65 23.43
CA GLY A 48 -1.02 -2.52 23.66
C GLY A 48 -1.51 -1.17 23.12
N GLY A 49 -2.68 -1.11 22.49
CA GLY A 49 -3.25 0.13 21.93
C GLY A 49 -2.65 0.58 20.60
N VAL A 50 -1.87 -0.28 19.97
CA VAL A 50 -1.06 0.06 18.77
C VAL A 50 -1.84 -0.17 17.47
N GLY A 51 -2.70 -1.19 17.40
CA GLY A 51 -3.46 -1.51 16.19
C GLY A 51 -4.97 -1.31 16.38
N LYS A 52 -5.54 -0.31 15.72
CA LYS A 52 -7.00 -0.11 15.66
C LYS A 52 -7.40 0.09 14.20
N TYR A 53 -7.60 -1.01 13.50
CA TYR A 53 -7.95 -0.94 12.07
C TYR A 53 -8.82 -2.11 11.62
N TYR A 54 -9.57 -1.90 10.56
CA TYR A 54 -10.30 -2.93 9.83
C TYR A 54 -9.53 -3.28 8.56
N THR A 55 -9.49 -4.56 8.22
CA THR A 55 -8.95 -5.01 6.94
C THR A 55 -9.70 -6.21 6.40
N ASP A 56 -9.97 -6.22 5.11
CA ASP A 56 -10.58 -7.35 4.39
C ASP A 56 -9.52 -8.32 3.82
N TYR A 57 -8.28 -8.27 4.34
CA TYR A 57 -7.15 -9.10 3.88
C TYR A 57 -7.49 -10.59 3.72
N ALA A 58 -8.25 -11.16 4.65
CA ALA A 58 -8.63 -12.58 4.62
C ALA A 58 -9.69 -12.90 3.54
N ASN A 59 -10.55 -11.93 3.20
CA ASN A 59 -11.62 -12.07 2.21
C ASN A 59 -11.80 -10.74 1.45
N PRO A 60 -10.88 -10.41 0.53
CA PRO A 60 -10.89 -9.12 -0.15
C PRO A 60 -12.16 -8.91 -0.98
N ILE A 61 -12.71 -7.73 -0.88
CA ILE A 61 -13.83 -7.31 -1.73
C ILE A 61 -13.27 -6.86 -3.07
N LYS A 62 -13.84 -7.37 -4.15
CA LYS A 62 -13.46 -6.96 -5.50
C LYS A 62 -13.79 -5.49 -5.74
N LEU A 63 -12.78 -4.71 -6.13
CA LEU A 63 -12.86 -3.28 -6.43
C LEU A 63 -12.50 -3.05 -7.90
N HIS A 64 -13.51 -2.83 -8.72
CA HIS A 64 -13.34 -2.68 -10.17
C HIS A 64 -12.55 -1.44 -10.55
N GLU A 65 -12.77 -0.34 -9.84
CA GLU A 65 -12.04 0.90 -10.13
C GLU A 65 -10.57 0.80 -9.71
N TYR A 66 -10.26 0.05 -8.65
CA TYR A 66 -8.87 -0.26 -8.30
C TYR A 66 -8.18 -1.08 -9.40
N GLU A 67 -8.84 -2.12 -9.90
CA GLU A 67 -8.30 -2.95 -10.98
C GLU A 67 -7.99 -2.12 -12.24
N LYS A 68 -8.85 -1.15 -12.60
CA LYS A 68 -8.61 -0.23 -13.73
C LYS A 68 -7.37 0.64 -13.51
N LEU A 69 -7.20 1.22 -12.32
CA LEU A 69 -6.01 2.02 -12.00
C LEU A 69 -4.73 1.17 -12.08
N MET A 70 -4.79 -0.07 -11.59
CA MET A 70 -3.65 -0.98 -11.64
C MET A 70 -3.31 -1.43 -13.06
N ILE A 71 -4.28 -1.51 -13.98
CA ILE A 71 -4.03 -1.71 -15.41
C ILE A 71 -3.25 -0.51 -15.99
N MET A 72 -3.61 0.73 -15.64
CA MET A 72 -2.89 1.92 -16.09
C MET A 72 -1.42 1.90 -15.62
N VAL A 73 -1.19 1.55 -14.36
CA VAL A 73 0.17 1.41 -13.80
C VAL A 73 0.91 0.24 -14.46
N GLY A 74 0.23 -0.89 -14.67
CA GLY A 74 0.79 -2.06 -15.35
C GLY A 74 1.27 -1.73 -16.77
N ASN A 75 0.50 -0.96 -17.51
CA ASN A 75 0.88 -0.50 -18.86
C ASN A 75 2.16 0.35 -18.83
N TYR A 76 2.37 1.16 -17.80
CA TYR A 76 3.64 1.87 -17.63
C TYR A 76 4.83 0.90 -17.53
N PHE A 77 4.72 -0.15 -16.70
CA PHE A 77 5.79 -1.13 -16.55
C PHE A 77 6.01 -1.95 -17.81
N ILE A 78 4.92 -2.37 -18.50
CA ILE A 78 4.98 -3.11 -19.75
C ILE A 78 5.66 -2.28 -20.86
N ASN A 79 5.31 -1.00 -20.97
CA ASN A 79 5.93 -0.08 -21.94
C ASN A 79 7.41 0.20 -21.65
N ASN A 80 7.88 -0.11 -20.42
CA ASN A 80 9.29 -0.05 -20.00
C ASN A 80 9.94 -1.45 -19.96
N ASN A 81 9.48 -2.38 -20.80
CA ASN A 81 10.01 -3.74 -20.95
C ASN A 81 10.03 -4.53 -19.64
N LYS A 82 9.02 -4.36 -18.77
CA LYS A 82 8.82 -5.15 -17.56
C LYS A 82 7.50 -5.88 -17.64
N THR A 83 7.42 -7.04 -16.99
CA THR A 83 6.13 -7.68 -16.72
C THR A 83 5.54 -7.07 -15.45
N PHE A 84 4.21 -7.06 -15.37
CA PHE A 84 3.46 -6.61 -14.22
C PHE A 84 2.33 -7.58 -13.91
N ASN A 85 2.24 -8.03 -12.67
CA ASN A 85 1.20 -8.94 -12.19
C ASN A 85 0.76 -8.54 -10.79
N ILE A 86 -0.55 -8.50 -10.55
CA ILE A 86 -1.14 -8.33 -9.22
C ILE A 86 -1.42 -9.73 -8.66
N GLU A 87 -0.82 -10.05 -7.53
CA GLU A 87 -1.07 -11.31 -6.86
C GLU A 87 -2.35 -11.26 -6.00
N ASN A 88 -2.43 -10.25 -5.16
CA ASN A 88 -3.58 -9.96 -4.31
C ASN A 88 -3.64 -8.49 -3.92
N TYR A 89 -4.79 -8.05 -3.42
CA TYR A 89 -4.96 -6.73 -2.82
C TYR A 89 -6.03 -6.78 -1.73
N TRP A 90 -6.00 -5.80 -0.84
CA TRP A 90 -6.97 -5.64 0.25
C TRP A 90 -7.09 -4.18 0.66
N SER A 91 -8.23 -3.85 1.29
CA SER A 91 -8.48 -2.54 1.90
C SER A 91 -8.11 -2.56 3.37
N ALA A 92 -7.64 -1.40 3.88
CA ALA A 92 -7.46 -1.19 5.30
C ALA A 92 -7.92 0.21 5.72
N PHE A 93 -8.59 0.27 6.88
CA PHE A 93 -9.18 1.46 7.46
C PHE A 93 -8.61 1.64 8.86
N TYR A 94 -7.63 2.49 9.01
CA TYR A 94 -6.98 2.77 10.29
C TYR A 94 -7.74 3.85 11.03
N LEU A 95 -8.09 3.58 12.28
CA LEU A 95 -8.72 4.57 13.15
C LEU A 95 -7.69 5.60 13.63
N GLU A 96 -8.16 6.67 14.25
CA GLU A 96 -7.31 7.68 14.87
C GLU A 96 -6.34 7.04 15.88
N ASN A 97 -5.09 7.51 15.90
CA ASN A 97 -4.02 7.03 16.77
C ASN A 97 -3.74 5.51 16.67
N SER A 98 -3.85 4.97 15.44
CA SER A 98 -3.53 3.57 15.18
C SER A 98 -2.19 3.42 14.46
N ILE A 99 -1.50 2.35 14.80
CA ILE A 99 -0.26 1.91 14.15
C ILE A 99 -0.43 0.44 13.79
N HIS A 100 -0.12 0.08 12.56
CA HIS A 100 0.04 -1.31 12.17
C HIS A 100 1.43 -1.77 12.61
N GLU A 101 1.54 -2.97 13.14
CA GLU A 101 2.84 -3.54 13.53
C GLU A 101 3.84 -3.50 12.39
N THR A 102 5.12 -3.36 12.75
CA THR A 102 6.22 -3.41 11.78
C THR A 102 6.31 -4.80 11.17
N HIS A 103 6.24 -4.88 9.86
CA HIS A 103 6.24 -6.14 9.12
C HIS A 103 6.88 -5.98 7.74
N ASN A 104 7.00 -7.09 7.04
CA ASN A 104 7.29 -7.16 5.62
C ASN A 104 6.39 -8.21 4.96
N HIS A 105 6.40 -8.27 3.63
CA HIS A 105 5.58 -9.22 2.87
C HIS A 105 6.42 -10.35 2.27
N VAL A 106 7.53 -10.70 2.89
CA VAL A 106 8.34 -11.85 2.45
C VAL A 106 7.68 -13.13 2.94
N ASN A 107 6.97 -13.81 2.06
CA ASN A 107 6.54 -15.16 2.32
C ASN A 107 7.75 -16.10 2.31
N PHE A 108 7.96 -16.86 3.40
CA PHE A 108 8.95 -17.92 3.50
C PHE A 108 8.61 -19.16 2.64
N ILE A 109 7.48 -19.11 1.93
CA ILE A 109 7.02 -20.18 1.03
C ILE A 109 7.80 -20.10 -0.29
N LYS A 110 8.22 -21.26 -0.81
CA LYS A 110 9.22 -21.45 -1.88
C LYS A 110 8.93 -20.75 -3.22
N GLU A 111 7.74 -20.29 -3.49
CA GLU A 111 7.38 -19.65 -4.75
C GLU A 111 7.02 -18.17 -4.49
N LYS A 112 8.01 -17.28 -4.63
CA LYS A 112 7.78 -15.85 -4.60
C LYS A 112 7.16 -15.41 -5.92
N THR A 113 5.88 -15.15 -5.92
CA THR A 113 5.14 -14.64 -7.07
C THR A 113 5.11 -13.12 -7.11
N HIS A 114 5.53 -12.45 -6.02
CA HIS A 114 5.64 -10.99 -5.93
C HIS A 114 7.01 -10.58 -5.37
N ASN A 115 7.47 -9.41 -5.80
CA ASN A 115 8.72 -8.79 -5.34
C ASN A 115 8.52 -7.37 -4.85
N TYR A 116 7.35 -6.79 -5.08
CA TYR A 116 6.95 -5.48 -4.57
C TYR A 116 5.64 -5.54 -3.79
N SER A 117 5.54 -4.68 -2.79
CA SER A 117 4.29 -4.34 -2.11
C SER A 117 3.90 -2.92 -2.47
N THR A 118 2.60 -2.63 -2.43
CA THR A 118 2.08 -1.31 -2.76
C THR A 118 1.16 -0.78 -1.68
N VAL A 119 1.07 0.55 -1.58
CA VAL A 119 0.05 1.24 -0.80
C VAL A 119 -0.51 2.38 -1.64
N LEU A 120 -1.80 2.31 -1.97
CA LEU A 120 -2.55 3.41 -2.56
C LEU A 120 -3.31 4.15 -1.45
N TYR A 121 -3.06 5.45 -1.32
CA TYR A 121 -3.70 6.30 -0.31
C TYR A 121 -5.02 6.88 -0.83
N LEU A 122 -6.08 6.71 -0.05
CA LEU A 122 -7.43 7.24 -0.31
C LEU A 122 -7.86 8.30 0.73
N SER A 123 -6.94 8.67 1.61
CA SER A 123 -7.09 9.77 2.57
C SER A 123 -5.76 10.52 2.72
N ASN A 124 -5.80 11.73 3.27
CA ASN A 124 -4.60 12.56 3.50
C ASN A 124 -4.08 12.42 4.94
N THR A 125 -4.52 11.42 5.70
CA THR A 125 -4.15 11.22 7.11
C THR A 125 -3.12 10.12 7.26
N GLY A 126 -2.17 10.30 8.17
CA GLY A 126 -1.14 9.32 8.48
C GLY A 126 -0.14 9.08 7.36
N GLY A 127 0.47 7.91 7.33
CA GLY A 127 1.50 7.59 6.37
C GLY A 127 1.97 6.14 6.41
N THR A 128 3.00 5.85 5.63
CA THR A 128 3.74 4.59 5.69
C THR A 128 5.16 4.88 6.16
N LYS A 129 5.52 4.30 7.30
CA LYS A 129 6.83 4.43 7.91
C LYS A 129 7.71 3.26 7.47
N PHE A 130 8.91 3.55 7.01
CA PHE A 130 9.93 2.58 6.63
C PHE A 130 11.06 2.58 7.64
N PHE A 131 11.58 1.39 7.95
CA PHE A 131 12.63 1.20 8.93
C PHE A 131 13.93 0.80 8.25
N SER A 132 15.04 1.36 8.72
CA SER A 132 16.36 0.95 8.26
C SER A 132 16.63 -0.50 8.67
N SER A 133 17.10 -1.32 7.74
CA SER A 133 17.55 -2.69 8.02
C SER A 133 18.85 -2.75 8.82
N ASN A 134 19.58 -1.66 8.87
CA ASN A 134 20.82 -1.57 9.61
C ASN A 134 20.55 -1.02 11.00
N ASN A 135 20.64 -1.87 12.01
CA ASN A 135 20.61 -1.51 13.44
C ASN A 135 21.74 -0.55 13.87
N THR A 136 22.46 0.02 12.94
CA THR A 136 23.50 1.03 13.18
C THR A 136 22.89 2.43 13.12
N SER A 137 21.96 2.71 13.99
CA SER A 137 21.70 3.93 14.80
C SER A 137 21.83 5.33 14.19
N LEU A 138 22.02 5.56 12.90
CA LEU A 138 22.21 6.91 12.35
C LEU A 138 21.35 7.25 11.13
N ILE A 139 20.51 6.34 10.66
CA ILE A 139 19.55 6.65 9.58
C ILE A 139 18.16 6.65 10.21
N ASP A 140 17.57 7.82 10.29
CA ASP A 140 16.22 7.99 10.79
C ASP A 140 15.22 7.20 9.97
N ASP A 141 14.21 6.65 10.63
CA ASP A 141 13.05 6.06 9.97
C ASP A 141 12.39 7.11 9.05
N ILE A 142 12.01 6.69 7.86
CA ILE A 142 11.43 7.59 6.86
C ILE A 142 9.93 7.33 6.78
N THR A 143 9.14 8.39 6.88
CA THR A 143 7.70 8.33 6.71
C THR A 143 7.29 8.99 5.39
N ILE A 144 6.61 8.22 4.54
CA ILE A 144 5.91 8.77 3.38
C ILE A 144 4.49 9.10 3.82
N GLN A 145 4.17 10.41 3.79
CA GLN A 145 2.85 10.90 4.17
C GLN A 145 1.79 10.47 3.16
N SER A 146 0.60 10.14 3.67
CA SER A 146 -0.57 9.84 2.86
C SER A 146 -0.96 11.07 2.05
N GLN A 147 -1.22 10.85 0.77
CA GLN A 147 -1.78 11.85 -0.14
C GLN A 147 -2.77 11.13 -1.04
N VAL A 148 -4.01 11.62 -1.09
CA VAL A 148 -5.06 11.01 -1.93
C VAL A 148 -4.59 10.86 -3.37
N GLY A 149 -4.74 9.65 -3.91
CA GLY A 149 -4.33 9.30 -5.27
C GLY A 149 -2.86 8.93 -5.42
N LYS A 150 -2.03 9.05 -4.39
CA LYS A 150 -0.65 8.56 -4.44
C LYS A 150 -0.62 7.06 -4.20
N ILE A 151 0.03 6.33 -5.09
CA ILE A 151 0.40 4.93 -4.89
C ILE A 151 1.91 4.81 -4.81
N ILE A 152 2.41 4.08 -3.83
CA ILE A 152 3.83 3.76 -3.67
C ILE A 152 4.06 2.27 -3.90
N PHE A 153 5.20 1.96 -4.51
CA PHE A 153 5.73 0.61 -4.72
C PHE A 153 7.07 0.50 -4.01
N PHE A 154 7.23 -0.50 -3.18
CA PHE A 154 8.47 -0.75 -2.46
C PHE A 154 8.76 -2.25 -2.42
N PRO A 155 10.04 -2.67 -2.33
CA PRO A 155 10.40 -4.07 -2.22
C PRO A 155 9.67 -4.74 -1.06
N SER A 156 9.10 -5.93 -1.30
CA SER A 156 8.29 -6.65 -0.31
C SER A 156 9.04 -7.04 0.96
N ASN A 157 10.38 -7.07 0.92
CA ASN A 157 11.24 -7.35 2.07
C ASN A 157 11.56 -6.11 2.93
N LEU A 158 11.16 -4.92 2.49
CA LEU A 158 11.40 -3.69 3.24
C LEU A 158 10.47 -3.64 4.46
N LEU A 159 11.06 -3.51 5.66
CA LEU A 159 10.31 -3.36 6.90
C LEU A 159 9.55 -2.04 6.91
N HIS A 160 8.26 -2.12 7.17
CA HIS A 160 7.39 -0.95 7.18
C HIS A 160 6.23 -1.10 8.17
N SER A 161 5.59 0.03 8.44
CA SER A 161 4.41 0.15 9.30
C SER A 161 3.45 1.18 8.73
N GLY A 162 2.16 0.92 8.84
CA GLY A 162 1.12 1.93 8.59
C GLY A 162 0.85 2.73 9.85
N ILE A 163 0.92 4.04 9.79
CA ILE A 163 0.65 4.92 10.92
C ILE A 163 -0.53 5.85 10.62
N ASN A 164 -1.35 6.10 11.64
CA ASN A 164 -2.37 7.15 11.65
C ASN A 164 -2.39 7.81 13.03
N ASN A 165 -1.58 8.85 13.18
CA ASN A 165 -1.47 9.66 14.39
C ASN A 165 -2.29 10.96 14.33
N GLU A 166 -3.15 11.09 13.32
CA GLU A 166 -3.98 12.25 13.05
C GLU A 166 -5.46 11.95 13.30
N LYS A 167 -6.26 13.01 13.41
CA LYS A 167 -7.72 12.88 13.47
C LYS A 167 -8.26 12.35 12.14
N GLY A 168 -9.25 11.48 12.25
CA GLY A 168 -9.91 10.89 11.09
C GLY A 168 -9.41 9.48 10.77
N GLU A 169 -9.95 8.94 9.71
CA GLU A 169 -9.68 7.58 9.29
C GLU A 169 -8.69 7.58 8.12
N ARG A 170 -7.58 6.85 8.27
CA ARG A 170 -6.66 6.59 7.16
C ARG A 170 -7.20 5.42 6.34
N ILE A 171 -7.44 5.65 5.07
CA ILE A 171 -7.97 4.65 4.14
C ILE A 171 -6.92 4.34 3.09
N ILE A 172 -6.61 3.06 2.92
CA ILE A 172 -5.66 2.59 1.90
C ILE A 172 -6.17 1.34 1.20
N ILE A 173 -5.59 1.08 0.03
CA ILE A 173 -5.58 -0.24 -0.58
C ILE A 173 -4.12 -0.68 -0.68
N SER A 174 -3.81 -1.84 -0.10
CA SER A 174 -2.50 -2.48 -0.24
C SER A 174 -2.57 -3.61 -1.25
N SER A 175 -1.47 -3.89 -1.95
CA SER A 175 -1.36 -5.08 -2.79
C SER A 175 0.06 -5.64 -2.81
N ASN A 176 0.17 -6.91 -3.20
CA ASN A 176 1.40 -7.56 -3.57
C ASN A 176 1.46 -7.72 -5.08
N VAL A 177 2.56 -7.31 -5.68
CA VAL A 177 2.72 -7.30 -7.14
C VAL A 177 4.06 -7.87 -7.57
N GLY A 178 4.07 -8.57 -8.71
CA GLY A 178 5.27 -9.01 -9.40
C GLY A 178 5.65 -8.00 -10.48
N ILE A 179 6.88 -7.46 -10.40
CA ILE A 179 7.46 -6.58 -11.42
C ILE A 179 8.82 -7.18 -11.79
N TYR A 180 8.92 -7.72 -12.98
CA TYR A 180 10.14 -8.40 -13.43
C TYR A 180 10.68 -7.74 -14.70
N GLY A 181 12.00 -7.65 -14.81
CA GLY A 181 12.64 -7.21 -16.05
C GLY A 181 12.26 -8.13 -17.20
N GLY A 182 11.87 -7.56 -18.34
CA GLY A 182 11.82 -8.32 -19.58
C GLY A 182 13.21 -8.89 -19.86
N LYS A 183 13.28 -10.07 -20.51
CA LYS A 183 14.56 -10.61 -21.00
C LYS A 183 15.24 -9.55 -21.86
N PRO A 184 16.57 -9.40 -21.73
CA PRO A 184 17.34 -8.56 -22.65
C PRO A 184 17.15 -8.99 -24.08
#